data_42e66e33a3afda91539c4fd3214d3e44
#
_entry.id   42e66e33a3afda91539c4fd3214d3e44
#
_cell.length_a   1.000
_cell.length_b   1.000
_cell.length_c   1.000
_cell.angle_alpha   90.00
_cell.angle_beta   90.00
_cell.angle_gamma   90.00
#
_symmetry.space_group_name_H-M   'P 1'
#
loop_
_entity.id
_entity.type
_entity.pdbx_description
1 polymer ?
#
loop_
_entity_poly.entity_id
_entity_poly.type
_entity_poly.pdbx_seq_one_letter_code
_entity_poly.pdbx_strand_id
1 'polypeptide(L)'
;MNTPETPYVTTCPVGCTTTLADTALRLREGLLRRCGSCGQLLSSASAARYNETMAQFDDSAFNITTGSAQTRRDAVARKRLARIAGLLGKLPRDIRLCDVGCSRGQFVAAAVAEGFGAEGVEPAPQIAQAARDAGLPVRTGLLEDQQYADSCFDALTLFEVVEHLRTPLPLLTECRRVLKPGGILLISTGNAASWTAATMGARWDYFDMARDGGHISFFNPRSMEILAANAGFVVERIDTSRVKFHDRENTPRGRYAAGKLLAEALNLPARLLGRGHDMLAWLRKPAQ
;
A
#
# COMPACT_ATOMS: atom_id res chain seq x y z
N MET A 1 -35.83 8.77 8.00
CA MET A 1 -34.57 9.45 7.66
C MET A 1 -33.49 8.68 8.40
N ASN A 2 -32.63 7.94 7.68
CA ASN A 2 -31.54 7.22 8.32
C ASN A 2 -30.58 8.25 8.91
N THR A 3 -30.35 8.18 10.20
CA THR A 3 -29.27 8.92 10.86
C THR A 3 -27.97 8.63 10.12
N PRO A 4 -27.16 9.63 9.73
CA PRO A 4 -25.90 9.36 9.07
C PRO A 4 -25.03 8.52 10.02
N GLU A 5 -24.60 7.34 9.54
CA GLU A 5 -23.72 6.46 10.30
C GLU A 5 -22.40 7.18 10.60
N THR A 6 -21.89 7.01 11.81
CA THR A 6 -20.59 7.59 12.18
C THR A 6 -19.47 6.98 11.32
N PRO A 7 -18.62 7.81 10.72
CA PRO A 7 -17.46 7.31 9.96
C PRO A 7 -16.54 6.43 10.79
N TYR A 8 -16.05 5.35 10.20
CA TYR A 8 -15.16 4.38 10.87
C TYR A 8 -13.85 5.01 11.34
N VAL A 9 -13.28 5.91 10.54
CA VAL A 9 -12.07 6.67 10.90
C VAL A 9 -12.48 8.08 11.30
N THR A 10 -12.32 8.46 12.54
CA THR A 10 -12.77 9.76 13.08
C THR A 10 -11.62 10.74 13.35
N THR A 11 -10.39 10.26 13.37
CA THR A 11 -9.17 11.04 13.60
C THR A 11 -8.15 10.78 12.49
N CYS A 12 -7.15 11.64 12.36
CA CYS A 12 -6.09 11.44 11.38
C CYS A 12 -5.22 10.21 11.74
N PRO A 13 -5.16 9.17 10.88
CA PRO A 13 -4.48 7.91 11.18
C PRO A 13 -2.96 8.03 11.27
N VAL A 14 -2.38 9.12 10.77
CA VAL A 14 -0.94 9.37 10.86
C VAL A 14 -0.52 10.12 12.13
N GLY A 15 -1.48 10.39 13.04
CA GLY A 15 -1.20 10.97 14.35
C GLY A 15 -1.30 12.50 14.43
N CYS A 16 -1.85 13.18 13.41
CA CYS A 16 -2.11 14.61 13.52
C CYS A 16 -3.29 14.89 14.50
N THR A 17 -3.15 15.93 15.30
CA THR A 17 -4.17 16.36 16.27
C THR A 17 -5.26 17.28 15.70
N THR A 18 -5.09 17.73 14.45
CA THR A 18 -6.07 18.60 13.75
C THR A 18 -7.35 17.85 13.40
N THR A 19 -8.46 18.58 13.44
CA THR A 19 -9.78 18.08 13.00
C THR A 19 -9.77 17.72 11.52
N LEU A 20 -10.59 16.75 11.16
CA LEU A 20 -10.89 16.38 9.78
C LEU A 20 -12.00 17.29 9.26
N ALA A 21 -11.79 17.88 8.09
CA ALA A 21 -12.77 18.71 7.41
C ALA A 21 -13.33 17.98 6.18
N ASP A 22 -14.61 18.14 5.91
CA ASP A 22 -15.23 17.67 4.68
C ASP A 22 -14.64 18.38 3.46
N THR A 23 -14.45 17.64 2.39
CA THR A 23 -14.08 18.17 1.09
C THR A 23 -15.31 18.33 0.21
N ALA A 24 -15.17 18.98 -0.94
CA ALA A 24 -16.24 19.04 -1.94
C ALA A 24 -16.44 17.69 -2.69
N LEU A 25 -15.55 16.73 -2.52
CA LEU A 25 -15.59 15.45 -3.23
C LEU A 25 -16.49 14.45 -2.49
N ARG A 26 -17.57 14.02 -3.17
CA ARG A 26 -18.51 13.02 -2.66
C ARG A 26 -18.23 11.67 -3.30
N LEU A 27 -18.01 10.66 -2.46
CA LEU A 27 -17.96 9.25 -2.80
C LEU A 27 -19.31 8.56 -2.49
N ARG A 28 -19.40 7.25 -2.75
CA ARG A 28 -20.62 6.47 -2.41
C ARG A 28 -20.92 6.48 -0.91
N GLU A 29 -19.87 6.45 -0.10
CA GLU A 29 -19.91 6.39 1.37
C GLU A 29 -20.10 7.77 2.04
N GLY A 30 -20.09 8.86 1.29
CA GLY A 30 -20.23 10.21 1.80
C GLY A 30 -19.19 11.20 1.28
N LEU A 31 -19.06 12.35 1.94
CA LEU A 31 -18.02 13.32 1.60
C LEU A 31 -16.66 12.80 2.03
N LEU A 32 -15.68 12.91 1.15
CA LEU A 32 -14.30 12.64 1.48
C LEU A 32 -13.80 13.67 2.50
N ARG A 33 -13.07 13.24 3.51
CA ARG A 33 -12.56 14.12 4.58
C ARG A 33 -11.06 14.32 4.45
N ARG A 34 -10.58 15.47 4.86
CA ARG A 34 -9.17 15.84 4.78
C ARG A 34 -8.63 16.29 6.13
N CYS A 35 -7.45 15.83 6.50
CA CYS A 35 -6.69 16.36 7.61
C CYS A 35 -6.06 17.71 7.24
N GLY A 36 -6.32 18.76 8.02
CA GLY A 36 -5.80 20.10 7.79
C GLY A 36 -4.26 20.19 7.90
N SER A 37 -3.61 19.32 8.68
CA SER A 37 -2.15 19.34 8.88
C SER A 37 -1.37 18.63 7.78
N CYS A 38 -1.72 17.36 7.48
CA CYS A 38 -0.93 16.52 6.57
C CYS A 38 -1.58 16.32 5.20
N GLY A 39 -2.83 16.74 5.02
CA GLY A 39 -3.57 16.55 3.78
C GLY A 39 -4.02 15.10 3.54
N GLN A 40 -3.89 14.20 4.52
CA GLN A 40 -4.42 12.83 4.45
C GLN A 40 -5.90 12.87 4.10
N LEU A 41 -6.32 12.09 3.11
CA LEU A 41 -7.73 11.95 2.76
C LEU A 41 -8.28 10.66 3.39
N LEU A 42 -9.56 10.70 3.78
CA LEU A 42 -10.23 9.63 4.51
C LEU A 42 -11.64 9.41 3.97
N SER A 43 -12.01 8.14 3.84
CA SER A 43 -13.38 7.76 3.55
C SER A 43 -14.31 8.12 4.70
N SER A 44 -15.58 8.39 4.39
CA SER A 44 -16.67 8.52 5.35
C SER A 44 -17.43 7.21 5.56
N ALA A 45 -16.90 6.09 5.09
CA ALA A 45 -17.51 4.79 5.30
C ALA A 45 -17.70 4.48 6.78
N SER A 46 -18.83 3.84 7.11
CA SER A 46 -19.07 3.28 8.44
C SER A 46 -18.27 1.99 8.68
N ALA A 47 -18.16 1.59 9.93
CA ALA A 47 -17.54 0.32 10.30
C ALA A 47 -18.26 -0.89 9.64
N ALA A 48 -19.59 -0.84 9.55
CA ALA A 48 -20.37 -1.90 8.89
C ALA A 48 -20.00 -2.02 7.40
N ARG A 49 -19.93 -0.89 6.69
CA ARG A 49 -19.55 -0.86 5.28
C ARG A 49 -18.12 -1.33 5.05
N TYR A 50 -17.19 -0.92 5.91
CA TYR A 50 -15.81 -1.41 5.86
C TYR A 50 -15.73 -2.93 6.03
N ASN A 51 -16.37 -3.47 7.06
CA ASN A 51 -16.36 -4.92 7.32
C ASN A 51 -17.00 -5.73 6.19
N GLU A 52 -18.11 -5.22 5.60
CA GLU A 52 -18.74 -5.83 4.43
C GLU A 52 -17.77 -5.93 3.24
N THR A 53 -17.05 -4.86 2.92
CA THR A 53 -16.11 -4.85 1.80
C THR A 53 -14.87 -5.70 2.06
N MET A 54 -14.38 -5.76 3.30
CA MET A 54 -13.27 -6.63 3.68
C MET A 54 -13.66 -8.11 3.58
N ALA A 55 -14.85 -8.50 4.04
CA ALA A 55 -15.34 -9.88 3.91
C ALA A 55 -15.46 -10.31 2.44
N GLN A 56 -15.97 -9.44 1.56
CA GLN A 56 -16.03 -9.71 0.12
C GLN A 56 -14.66 -9.86 -0.52
N PHE A 57 -13.66 -9.13 -0.01
CA PHE A 57 -12.28 -9.23 -0.47
C PHE A 57 -11.64 -10.57 -0.09
N ASP A 58 -11.90 -11.05 1.14
CA ASP A 58 -11.41 -12.34 1.62
C ASP A 58 -12.03 -13.52 0.84
N ASP A 59 -13.31 -13.40 0.43
CA ASP A 59 -14.03 -14.42 -0.34
C ASP A 59 -13.73 -14.36 -1.84
N SER A 60 -13.28 -13.21 -2.33
CA SER A 60 -13.04 -13.06 -3.77
C SER A 60 -11.87 -13.94 -4.21
N ALA A 61 -12.15 -14.87 -5.13
CA ALA A 61 -11.11 -15.56 -5.87
C ALA A 61 -10.32 -14.51 -6.68
N PHE A 62 -9.27 -13.95 -6.07
CA PHE A 62 -8.36 -13.04 -6.76
C PHE A 62 -7.95 -13.64 -8.09
N ASN A 63 -8.27 -12.96 -9.16
CA ASN A 63 -7.88 -13.35 -10.50
C ASN A 63 -6.37 -13.60 -10.54
N ILE A 64 -5.98 -14.86 -10.71
CA ILE A 64 -4.59 -15.22 -10.91
C ILE A 64 -4.12 -14.48 -12.15
N THR A 65 -3.23 -13.54 -11.94
CA THR A 65 -2.65 -12.78 -13.06
C THR A 65 -1.75 -13.72 -13.83
N THR A 66 -2.02 -13.93 -15.10
CA THR A 66 -1.26 -14.82 -15.96
C THR A 66 -0.67 -14.07 -17.16
N GLY A 67 0.27 -14.71 -17.87
CA GLY A 67 0.84 -14.19 -19.11
C GLY A 67 1.67 -12.91 -18.94
N SER A 68 1.53 -11.95 -19.86
CA SER A 68 2.38 -10.74 -19.91
C SER A 68 2.23 -9.82 -18.69
N ALA A 69 1.11 -9.88 -17.99
CA ALA A 69 0.91 -9.11 -16.77
C ALA A 69 1.71 -9.70 -15.59
N GLN A 70 1.79 -11.02 -15.48
CA GLN A 70 2.64 -11.69 -14.50
C GLN A 70 4.12 -11.37 -14.75
N THR A 71 4.61 -11.50 -15.98
CA THR A 71 6.00 -11.18 -16.33
C THR A 71 6.39 -9.75 -15.95
N ARG A 72 5.45 -8.78 -16.08
CA ARG A 72 5.70 -7.39 -15.66
C ARG A 72 5.76 -7.25 -14.15
N ARG A 73 4.89 -7.94 -13.41
CA ARG A 73 4.91 -7.94 -11.94
C ARG A 73 6.21 -8.53 -11.42
N ASP A 74 6.66 -9.64 -11.98
CA ASP A 74 7.93 -10.28 -11.61
C ASP A 74 9.14 -9.37 -11.89
N ALA A 75 9.15 -8.66 -13.01
CA ALA A 75 10.20 -7.70 -13.31
C ALA A 75 10.21 -6.52 -12.30
N VAL A 76 9.04 -6.04 -11.85
CA VAL A 76 8.94 -5.02 -10.81
C VAL A 76 9.42 -5.56 -9.47
N ALA A 77 9.01 -6.78 -9.10
CA ALA A 77 9.45 -7.43 -7.87
C ALA A 77 10.98 -7.58 -7.83
N ARG A 78 11.60 -8.11 -8.90
CA ARG A 78 13.06 -8.23 -9.01
C ARG A 78 13.79 -6.88 -8.84
N LYS A 79 13.27 -5.80 -9.44
CA LYS A 79 13.85 -4.46 -9.28
C LYS A 79 13.78 -3.96 -7.84
N ARG A 80 12.67 -4.22 -7.15
CA ARG A 80 12.51 -3.86 -5.72
C ARG A 80 13.47 -4.67 -4.85
N LEU A 81 13.57 -5.98 -5.08
CA LEU A 81 14.48 -6.89 -4.36
C LEU A 81 15.94 -6.50 -4.56
N ALA A 82 16.37 -6.26 -5.80
CA ALA A 82 17.72 -5.81 -6.10
C ALA A 82 18.05 -4.49 -5.39
N ARG A 83 17.07 -3.56 -5.30
CA ARG A 83 17.26 -2.32 -4.56
C ARG A 83 17.34 -2.53 -3.05
N ILE A 84 16.52 -3.44 -2.47
CA ILE A 84 16.62 -3.82 -1.05
C ILE A 84 18.04 -4.33 -0.75
N ALA A 85 18.53 -5.28 -1.55
CA ALA A 85 19.88 -5.84 -1.39
C ALA A 85 20.97 -4.75 -1.48
N GLY A 86 20.84 -3.84 -2.48
CA GLY A 86 21.75 -2.71 -2.64
C GLY A 86 21.74 -1.72 -1.46
N LEU A 87 20.57 -1.38 -0.92
CA LEU A 87 20.44 -0.49 0.25
C LEU A 87 20.98 -1.11 1.53
N LEU A 88 20.90 -2.44 1.66
CA LEU A 88 21.45 -3.17 2.79
C LEU A 88 22.94 -3.50 2.63
N GLY A 89 23.49 -3.40 1.41
CA GLY A 89 24.87 -3.83 1.11
C GLY A 89 25.11 -5.31 1.34
N LYS A 90 24.08 -6.16 1.14
CA LYS A 90 24.10 -7.59 1.40
C LYS A 90 23.78 -8.41 0.16
N LEU A 91 24.27 -9.65 0.12
CA LEU A 91 23.83 -10.61 -0.89
C LEU A 91 22.43 -11.12 -0.53
N PRO A 92 21.57 -11.44 -1.53
CA PRO A 92 20.22 -11.95 -1.30
C PRO A 92 20.12 -13.06 -0.25
N ARG A 93 21.00 -14.06 -0.30
CA ARG A 93 21.04 -15.18 0.63
C ARG A 93 21.30 -14.81 2.11
N ASP A 94 21.84 -13.62 2.34
CA ASP A 94 22.15 -13.11 3.68
C ASP A 94 21.05 -12.17 4.22
N ILE A 95 19.95 -11.99 3.46
CA ILE A 95 18.83 -11.11 3.79
C ILE A 95 17.63 -11.94 4.20
N ARG A 96 17.15 -11.73 5.43
CA ARG A 96 15.83 -12.20 5.87
C ARG A 96 14.79 -11.14 5.58
N LEU A 97 13.77 -11.51 4.79
CA LEU A 97 12.69 -10.62 4.36
C LEU A 97 11.33 -11.20 4.79
N CYS A 98 10.43 -10.33 5.29
CA CYS A 98 9.03 -10.68 5.49
C CYS A 98 8.13 -9.73 4.69
N ASP A 99 7.19 -10.32 3.93
CA ASP A 99 6.13 -9.60 3.21
C ASP A 99 4.86 -9.65 4.06
N VAL A 100 4.43 -8.49 4.57
CA VAL A 100 3.30 -8.36 5.50
C VAL A 100 2.05 -7.98 4.72
N GLY A 101 0.98 -8.76 4.85
CA GLY A 101 -0.18 -8.72 3.96
C GLY A 101 0.18 -9.29 2.59
N CYS A 102 0.87 -10.44 2.58
CA CYS A 102 1.49 -10.99 1.37
C CYS A 102 0.49 -11.57 0.36
N SER A 103 -0.81 -11.61 0.69
CA SER A 103 -1.83 -12.25 -0.14
C SER A 103 -1.40 -13.68 -0.52
N ARG A 104 -1.50 -14.06 -1.77
CA ARG A 104 -1.07 -15.38 -2.29
C ARG A 104 0.45 -15.56 -2.40
N GLY A 105 1.25 -14.67 -1.81
CA GLY A 105 2.70 -14.81 -1.71
C GLY A 105 3.47 -14.55 -3.02
N GLN A 106 2.92 -13.80 -3.97
CA GLN A 106 3.61 -13.54 -5.25
C GLN A 106 4.97 -12.85 -5.06
N PHE A 107 5.05 -11.88 -4.15
CA PHE A 107 6.32 -11.22 -3.86
C PHE A 107 7.27 -12.12 -3.07
N VAL A 108 6.73 -12.94 -2.15
CA VAL A 108 7.48 -13.98 -1.42
C VAL A 108 8.12 -14.96 -2.41
N ALA A 109 7.33 -15.47 -3.38
CA ALA A 109 7.84 -16.37 -4.43
C ALA A 109 8.98 -15.74 -5.23
N ALA A 110 8.82 -14.46 -5.62
CA ALA A 110 9.88 -13.74 -6.33
C ALA A 110 11.13 -13.56 -5.46
N ALA A 111 10.98 -13.26 -4.17
CA ALA A 111 12.09 -13.11 -3.24
C ALA A 111 12.85 -14.44 -3.02
N VAL A 112 12.13 -15.54 -2.84
CA VAL A 112 12.72 -16.89 -2.75
C VAL A 112 13.48 -17.25 -4.02
N ALA A 113 12.89 -16.97 -5.20
CA ALA A 113 13.54 -17.24 -6.49
C ALA A 113 14.82 -16.41 -6.71
N GLU A 114 14.89 -15.20 -6.14
CA GLU A 114 16.09 -14.34 -6.15
C GLU A 114 17.09 -14.70 -5.02
N GLY A 115 16.83 -15.74 -4.24
CA GLY A 115 17.71 -16.28 -3.22
C GLY A 115 17.62 -15.61 -1.85
N PHE A 116 16.56 -14.84 -1.56
CA PHE A 116 16.34 -14.28 -0.22
C PHE A 116 15.79 -15.34 0.75
N GLY A 117 16.13 -15.24 2.03
CA GLY A 117 15.42 -15.93 3.10
C GLY A 117 14.08 -15.24 3.35
N ALA A 118 13.10 -15.44 2.47
CA ALA A 118 11.84 -14.72 2.49
C ALA A 118 10.70 -15.54 3.08
N GLU A 119 9.81 -14.89 3.82
CA GLU A 119 8.53 -15.44 4.30
C GLU A 119 7.42 -14.38 4.18
N GLY A 120 6.17 -14.81 4.31
CA GLY A 120 5.01 -13.92 4.28
C GLY A 120 4.10 -14.09 5.49
N VAL A 121 3.34 -13.03 5.80
CA VAL A 121 2.25 -13.06 6.78
C VAL A 121 0.98 -12.54 6.12
N GLU A 122 -0.12 -13.31 6.23
CA GLU A 122 -1.40 -12.99 5.60
C GLU A 122 -2.55 -13.24 6.59
N PRO A 123 -3.36 -12.21 6.93
CA PRO A 123 -4.44 -12.37 7.89
C PRO A 123 -5.60 -13.24 7.39
N ALA A 124 -5.90 -13.26 6.08
CA ALA A 124 -6.97 -14.06 5.52
C ALA A 124 -6.60 -15.56 5.45
N PRO A 125 -7.24 -16.45 6.24
CA PRO A 125 -6.78 -17.85 6.38
C PRO A 125 -6.82 -18.63 5.08
N GLN A 126 -7.84 -18.42 4.24
CA GLN A 126 -7.99 -19.12 2.96
C GLN A 126 -6.92 -18.67 1.95
N ILE A 127 -6.59 -17.38 1.95
CA ILE A 127 -5.57 -16.81 1.06
C ILE A 127 -4.18 -17.31 1.49
N ALA A 128 -3.89 -17.27 2.80
CA ALA A 128 -2.66 -17.80 3.35
C ALA A 128 -2.49 -19.31 3.07
N GLN A 129 -3.59 -20.08 3.18
CA GLN A 129 -3.57 -21.52 2.85
C GLN A 129 -3.25 -21.73 1.37
N ALA A 130 -3.87 -20.99 0.46
CA ALA A 130 -3.56 -21.10 -0.96
C ALA A 130 -2.09 -20.80 -1.30
N ALA A 131 -1.46 -19.87 -0.57
CA ALA A 131 -0.03 -19.61 -0.72
C ALA A 131 0.83 -20.79 -0.22
N ARG A 132 0.46 -21.40 0.92
CA ARG A 132 1.14 -22.61 1.44
C ARG A 132 0.98 -23.81 0.51
N ASP A 133 -0.20 -24.01 -0.07
CA ASP A 133 -0.46 -25.08 -1.05
C ASP A 133 0.39 -24.91 -2.32
N ALA A 134 0.78 -23.66 -2.63
CA ALA A 134 1.75 -23.35 -3.68
C ALA A 134 3.23 -23.53 -3.22
N GLY A 135 3.47 -24.05 -2.01
CA GLY A 135 4.82 -24.32 -1.47
C GLY A 135 5.53 -23.09 -0.92
N LEU A 136 4.80 -22.00 -0.65
CA LEU A 136 5.40 -20.75 -0.15
C LEU A 136 5.41 -20.70 1.39
N PRO A 137 6.45 -20.14 2.02
CA PRO A 137 6.55 -19.97 3.45
C PRO A 137 5.66 -18.79 3.91
N VAL A 138 4.37 -19.05 4.08
CA VAL A 138 3.38 -18.05 4.50
C VAL A 138 2.72 -18.47 5.81
N ARG A 139 2.68 -17.57 6.79
CA ARG A 139 1.98 -17.71 8.06
C ARG A 139 0.62 -17.02 8.00
N THR A 140 -0.36 -17.58 8.72
CA THR A 140 -1.69 -16.98 8.87
C THR A 140 -1.72 -16.06 10.10
N GLY A 141 -2.35 -14.91 9.99
CA GLY A 141 -2.58 -13.95 11.08
C GLY A 141 -1.95 -12.58 10.80
N LEU A 142 -2.01 -11.70 11.78
CA LEU A 142 -1.35 -10.41 11.75
C LEU A 142 0.14 -10.55 12.09
N LEU A 143 0.95 -9.55 11.75
CA LEU A 143 2.38 -9.53 12.09
C LEU A 143 2.58 -9.61 13.61
N GLU A 144 1.76 -8.89 14.35
CA GLU A 144 1.77 -8.81 15.81
C GLU A 144 1.49 -10.17 16.47
N ASP A 145 0.71 -11.03 15.83
CA ASP A 145 0.35 -12.36 16.34
C ASP A 145 1.47 -13.39 16.17
N GLN A 146 2.45 -13.12 15.31
CA GLN A 146 3.49 -14.08 14.94
C GLN A 146 4.58 -14.27 16.00
N GLN A 147 4.62 -13.39 17.00
CA GLN A 147 5.61 -13.44 18.10
C GLN A 147 7.07 -13.51 17.61
N TYR A 148 7.36 -12.80 16.53
CA TYR A 148 8.73 -12.69 16.03
C TYR A 148 9.64 -12.04 17.07
N ALA A 149 10.87 -12.53 17.14
CA ALA A 149 11.90 -11.91 17.98
C ALA A 149 12.23 -10.48 17.47
N ASP A 150 12.69 -9.63 18.40
CA ASP A 150 13.21 -8.32 18.06
C ASP A 150 14.35 -8.44 17.06
N SER A 151 14.41 -7.52 16.11
CA SER A 151 15.54 -7.40 15.18
C SER A 151 15.85 -8.69 14.41
N CYS A 152 14.83 -9.44 13.98
CA CYS A 152 15.00 -10.71 13.27
C CYS A 152 14.99 -10.59 11.74
N PHE A 153 14.49 -9.49 11.17
CA PHE A 153 14.43 -9.28 9.71
C PHE A 153 15.37 -8.15 9.27
N ASP A 154 15.94 -8.30 8.08
CA ASP A 154 16.72 -7.27 7.41
C ASP A 154 15.83 -6.33 6.59
N ALA A 155 14.71 -6.85 6.06
CA ALA A 155 13.75 -6.09 5.29
C ALA A 155 12.30 -6.55 5.57
N LEU A 156 11.37 -5.59 5.54
CA LEU A 156 9.94 -5.83 5.51
C LEU A 156 9.31 -5.12 4.31
N THR A 157 8.22 -5.70 3.80
CA THR A 157 7.41 -5.07 2.75
C THR A 157 5.95 -5.01 3.16
N LEU A 158 5.27 -3.91 2.80
CA LEU A 158 3.85 -3.64 2.97
C LEU A 158 3.32 -3.16 1.62
N PHE A 159 2.71 -4.02 0.83
CA PHE A 159 2.17 -3.66 -0.47
C PHE A 159 0.65 -3.61 -0.43
N GLU A 160 0.09 -2.41 -0.59
CA GLU A 160 -1.36 -2.18 -0.55
C GLU A 160 -1.96 -2.68 0.79
N VAL A 161 -1.41 -2.22 1.92
CA VAL A 161 -1.82 -2.61 3.27
C VAL A 161 -2.25 -1.41 4.10
N VAL A 162 -1.47 -0.32 4.10
CA VAL A 162 -1.67 0.80 5.04
C VAL A 162 -2.97 1.55 4.82
N GLU A 163 -3.50 1.56 3.60
CA GLU A 163 -4.77 2.19 3.22
C GLU A 163 -6.01 1.49 3.78
N HIS A 164 -5.88 0.23 4.16
CA HIS A 164 -6.94 -0.55 4.82
C HIS A 164 -6.99 -0.34 6.32
N LEU A 165 -5.92 0.20 6.92
CA LEU A 165 -5.80 0.28 8.36
C LEU A 165 -6.46 1.54 8.93
N ARG A 166 -7.29 1.36 9.95
CA ARG A 166 -7.83 2.47 10.75
C ARG A 166 -6.72 3.21 11.49
N THR A 167 -5.74 2.48 12.02
CA THR A 167 -4.60 2.98 12.79
C THR A 167 -3.33 2.25 12.33
N PRO A 168 -2.60 2.75 11.33
CA PRO A 168 -1.40 2.08 10.80
C PRO A 168 -0.19 2.14 11.75
N LEU A 169 -0.16 3.07 12.71
CA LEU A 169 0.98 3.27 13.59
C LEU A 169 1.36 2.04 14.43
N PRO A 170 0.43 1.28 15.03
CA PRO A 170 0.78 0.03 15.75
C PRO A 170 1.51 -0.96 14.85
N LEU A 171 1.03 -1.22 13.63
CA LEU A 171 1.70 -2.11 12.68
C LEU A 171 3.12 -1.61 12.33
N LEU A 172 3.29 -0.30 12.07
CA LEU A 172 4.62 0.23 11.78
C LEU A 172 5.55 0.14 12.99
N THR A 173 5.02 0.28 14.20
CA THR A 173 5.78 0.09 15.46
C THR A 173 6.26 -1.35 15.58
N GLU A 174 5.40 -2.32 15.27
CA GLU A 174 5.76 -3.73 15.24
C GLU A 174 6.78 -4.03 14.12
N CYS A 175 6.57 -3.48 12.92
CA CYS A 175 7.58 -3.55 11.85
C CYS A 175 8.95 -3.04 12.33
N ARG A 176 8.96 -1.91 13.05
CA ARG A 176 10.21 -1.36 13.59
C ARG A 176 10.84 -2.28 14.64
N ARG A 177 10.05 -2.92 15.49
CA ARG A 177 10.53 -3.85 16.51
C ARG A 177 11.24 -5.04 15.88
N VAL A 178 10.61 -5.69 14.90
CA VAL A 178 11.14 -6.92 14.28
C VAL A 178 12.23 -6.66 13.24
N LEU A 179 12.35 -5.42 12.72
CA LEU A 179 13.47 -5.03 11.86
C LEU A 179 14.77 -4.89 12.64
N LYS A 180 15.87 -5.35 12.07
CA LYS A 180 17.24 -5.07 12.56
C LYS A 180 17.54 -3.56 12.47
N PRO A 181 18.41 -3.01 13.35
CA PRO A 181 18.99 -1.68 13.15
C PRO A 181 19.57 -1.54 11.73
N GLY A 182 19.28 -0.45 11.04
CA GLY A 182 19.64 -0.27 9.62
C GLY A 182 18.76 -1.00 8.61
N GLY A 183 17.79 -1.82 9.06
CA GLY A 183 16.86 -2.56 8.21
C GLY A 183 15.89 -1.66 7.44
N ILE A 184 15.34 -2.18 6.36
CA ILE A 184 14.49 -1.46 5.41
C ILE A 184 13.03 -1.89 5.55
N LEU A 185 12.11 -0.91 5.63
CA LEU A 185 10.69 -1.09 5.44
C LEU A 185 10.28 -0.44 4.12
N LEU A 186 9.68 -1.22 3.22
CA LEU A 186 9.18 -0.76 1.93
C LEU A 186 7.66 -0.77 1.92
N ILE A 187 7.04 0.40 1.73
CA ILE A 187 5.58 0.56 1.69
C ILE A 187 5.15 1.00 0.29
N SER A 188 4.17 0.31 -0.29
CA SER A 188 3.48 0.72 -1.53
C SER A 188 2.02 1.01 -1.23
N THR A 189 1.52 2.13 -1.75
CA THR A 189 0.11 2.51 -1.69
C THR A 189 -0.20 3.56 -2.78
N GLY A 190 -1.47 3.92 -2.97
CA GLY A 190 -1.85 5.01 -3.85
C GLY A 190 -1.42 6.38 -3.35
N ASN A 191 -1.25 7.31 -4.29
CA ASN A 191 -0.90 8.70 -3.98
C ASN A 191 -2.10 9.63 -4.19
N ALA A 192 -2.77 10.03 -3.12
CA ALA A 192 -3.91 10.95 -3.15
C ALA A 192 -3.54 12.37 -3.62
N ALA A 193 -2.25 12.74 -3.61
CA ALA A 193 -1.77 14.00 -4.18
C ALA A 193 -1.39 13.90 -5.67
N SER A 194 -1.66 12.78 -6.32
CA SER A 194 -1.30 12.55 -7.72
C SER A 194 -2.12 13.39 -8.70
N TRP A 195 -1.55 13.65 -9.87
CA TRP A 195 -2.31 14.23 -10.99
C TRP A 195 -3.45 13.31 -11.44
N THR A 196 -3.29 11.99 -11.29
CA THR A 196 -4.36 11.02 -11.55
C THR A 196 -5.55 11.25 -10.63
N ALA A 197 -5.34 11.28 -9.31
CA ALA A 197 -6.40 11.51 -8.33
C ALA A 197 -7.09 12.88 -8.56
N ALA A 198 -6.31 13.93 -8.82
CA ALA A 198 -6.83 15.27 -9.10
C ALA A 198 -7.70 15.32 -10.37
N THR A 199 -7.32 14.58 -11.42
CA THR A 199 -8.03 14.60 -12.72
C THR A 199 -9.25 13.68 -12.71
N MET A 200 -9.15 12.50 -12.10
CA MET A 200 -10.23 11.52 -12.06
C MET A 200 -11.29 11.84 -11.00
N GLY A 201 -10.90 12.58 -9.95
CA GLY A 201 -11.80 12.93 -8.85
C GLY A 201 -12.41 11.67 -8.22
N ALA A 202 -13.73 11.64 -8.04
CA ALA A 202 -14.44 10.50 -7.45
C ALA A 202 -14.31 9.18 -8.23
N ARG A 203 -13.81 9.21 -9.48
CA ARG A 203 -13.56 8.03 -10.31
C ARG A 203 -12.16 7.45 -10.14
N TRP A 204 -11.34 8.01 -9.25
CA TRP A 204 -10.05 7.43 -8.95
C TRP A 204 -10.23 6.05 -8.34
N ASP A 205 -9.58 5.04 -8.91
CA ASP A 205 -9.79 3.62 -8.57
C ASP A 205 -9.57 3.33 -7.08
N TYR A 206 -8.63 3.97 -6.42
CA TYR A 206 -8.41 3.84 -4.98
C TYR A 206 -9.59 4.27 -4.10
N PHE A 207 -10.54 5.07 -4.63
CA PHE A 207 -11.74 5.48 -3.90
C PHE A 207 -12.88 4.46 -3.98
N ASP A 208 -12.75 3.43 -4.78
CA ASP A 208 -13.78 2.39 -4.93
C ASP A 208 -13.57 1.25 -3.94
N MET A 209 -14.19 1.37 -2.77
CA MET A 209 -14.10 0.36 -1.71
C MET A 209 -14.63 -1.01 -2.12
N ALA A 210 -15.59 -1.09 -3.04
CA ALA A 210 -16.16 -2.37 -3.48
C ALA A 210 -15.21 -3.12 -4.42
N ARG A 211 -14.35 -2.39 -5.13
CA ARG A 211 -13.38 -2.96 -6.07
C ARG A 211 -12.12 -3.47 -5.37
N ASP A 212 -11.56 -2.65 -4.49
CA ASP A 212 -10.21 -2.87 -3.95
C ASP A 212 -10.23 -3.25 -2.45
N GLY A 213 -11.42 -3.55 -1.91
CA GLY A 213 -11.60 -4.07 -0.56
C GLY A 213 -11.20 -3.10 0.55
N GLY A 214 -12.12 -2.22 0.98
CA GLY A 214 -11.97 -1.51 2.24
C GLY A 214 -10.90 -0.41 2.31
N HIS A 215 -10.56 0.26 1.22
CA HIS A 215 -9.71 1.45 1.28
C HIS A 215 -10.40 2.56 2.05
N ILE A 216 -9.89 2.93 3.22
CA ILE A 216 -10.44 3.98 4.10
C ILE A 216 -9.49 5.16 4.30
N SER A 217 -8.21 4.98 3.99
CA SER A 217 -7.14 5.95 4.18
C SER A 217 -6.38 6.17 2.87
N PHE A 218 -6.26 7.43 2.43
CA PHE A 218 -5.63 7.76 1.15
C PHE A 218 -4.42 8.65 1.39
N PHE A 219 -3.25 8.02 1.32
CA PHE A 219 -1.97 8.65 1.66
C PHE A 219 -1.49 9.60 0.57
N ASN A 220 -0.64 10.53 0.97
CA ASN A 220 0.18 11.38 0.12
C ASN A 220 1.62 11.39 0.67
N PRO A 221 2.62 11.89 -0.08
CA PRO A 221 4.01 11.88 0.38
C PRO A 221 4.21 12.50 1.77
N ARG A 222 3.57 13.65 2.04
CA ARG A 222 3.69 14.33 3.34
C ARG A 222 3.08 13.52 4.49
N SER A 223 1.91 12.92 4.30
CA SER A 223 1.30 12.08 5.34
C SER A 223 2.09 10.80 5.59
N MET A 224 2.72 10.24 4.55
CA MET A 224 3.61 9.09 4.68
C MET A 224 4.90 9.45 5.46
N GLU A 225 5.48 10.62 5.20
CA GLU A 225 6.63 11.12 5.97
C GLU A 225 6.30 11.28 7.45
N ILE A 226 5.13 11.86 7.78
CA ILE A 226 4.69 12.03 9.17
C ILE A 226 4.44 10.67 9.84
N LEU A 227 3.78 9.73 9.14
CA LEU A 227 3.56 8.39 9.65
C LEU A 227 4.88 7.67 9.93
N ALA A 228 5.83 7.74 9.00
CA ALA A 228 7.16 7.16 9.15
C ALA A 228 7.90 7.74 10.37
N ALA A 229 7.91 9.07 10.50
CA ALA A 229 8.56 9.75 11.62
C ALA A 229 7.92 9.37 12.97
N ASN A 230 6.58 9.33 13.05
CA ASN A 230 5.86 8.94 14.27
C ASN A 230 6.12 7.48 14.65
N ALA A 231 6.39 6.60 13.68
CA ALA A 231 6.79 5.22 13.90
C ALA A 231 8.31 5.05 14.16
N GLY A 232 9.08 6.15 14.17
CA GLY A 232 10.53 6.14 14.44
C GLY A 232 11.39 5.63 13.28
N PHE A 233 10.89 5.77 12.04
CA PHE A 233 11.67 5.52 10.83
C PHE A 233 12.23 6.79 10.23
N VAL A 234 13.36 6.66 9.53
CA VAL A 234 13.90 7.69 8.65
C VAL A 234 13.44 7.40 7.22
N VAL A 235 12.92 8.41 6.54
CA VAL A 235 12.55 8.30 5.13
C VAL A 235 13.80 8.40 4.27
N GLU A 236 14.19 7.29 3.64
CA GLU A 236 15.28 7.27 2.66
C GLU A 236 14.85 7.93 1.35
N ARG A 237 13.63 7.60 0.93
CA ARG A 237 13.06 8.09 -0.31
C ARG A 237 11.58 7.79 -0.42
N ILE A 238 10.83 8.68 -1.07
CA ILE A 238 9.50 8.41 -1.58
C ILE A 238 9.53 8.56 -3.10
N ASP A 239 9.32 7.47 -3.80
CA ASP A 239 9.16 7.45 -5.25
C ASP A 239 7.68 7.49 -5.60
N THR A 240 7.31 8.30 -6.59
CA THR A 240 5.99 8.21 -7.20
C THR A 240 6.12 7.84 -8.67
N SER A 241 5.15 7.12 -9.20
CA SER A 241 5.25 6.62 -10.57
C SER A 241 3.91 6.60 -11.26
N ARG A 242 3.95 6.60 -12.57
CA ARG A 242 2.83 6.55 -13.50
C ARG A 242 1.86 7.74 -13.35
N VAL A 243 1.29 8.12 -14.48
CA VAL A 243 0.14 9.01 -14.57
C VAL A 243 -0.95 8.28 -15.35
N LYS A 244 -2.21 8.46 -14.96
CA LYS A 244 -3.36 7.80 -15.57
C LYS A 244 -4.50 8.81 -15.58
N PHE A 245 -5.06 9.10 -16.75
CA PHE A 245 -6.14 10.08 -16.87
C PHE A 245 -7.48 9.46 -17.21
N HIS A 246 -7.47 8.22 -17.69
CA HIS A 246 -8.67 7.55 -18.17
C HIS A 246 -8.64 6.07 -17.79
N ASP A 247 -9.80 5.52 -17.53
CA ASP A 247 -10.02 4.10 -17.43
C ASP A 247 -10.27 3.52 -18.83
N ARG A 248 -9.62 2.39 -19.14
CA ARG A 248 -9.71 1.76 -20.46
C ARG A 248 -11.12 1.26 -20.76
N GLU A 249 -11.83 0.78 -19.76
CA GLU A 249 -13.15 0.14 -19.92
C GLU A 249 -14.24 1.17 -20.22
N ASN A 250 -14.12 2.38 -19.63
CA ASN A 250 -15.14 3.41 -19.69
C ASN A 250 -14.80 4.60 -20.62
N THR A 251 -13.74 4.47 -21.44
CA THR A 251 -13.27 5.57 -22.28
C THR A 251 -13.20 5.16 -23.75
N PRO A 252 -13.77 5.95 -24.69
CA PRO A 252 -13.65 5.71 -26.11
C PRO A 252 -12.18 5.56 -26.56
N ARG A 253 -11.91 4.59 -27.44
CA ARG A 253 -10.54 4.19 -27.83
C ARG A 253 -9.63 5.37 -28.22
N GLY A 254 -10.13 6.34 -29.01
CA GLY A 254 -9.35 7.51 -29.42
C GLY A 254 -8.96 8.43 -28.27
N ARG A 255 -9.90 8.70 -27.35
CA ARG A 255 -9.63 9.52 -26.14
C ARG A 255 -8.69 8.80 -25.18
N TYR A 256 -8.85 7.48 -25.02
CA TYR A 256 -7.95 6.66 -24.22
C TYR A 256 -6.52 6.70 -24.78
N ALA A 257 -6.34 6.54 -26.10
CA ALA A 257 -5.03 6.59 -26.74
C ALA A 257 -4.35 7.97 -26.57
N ALA A 258 -5.08 9.05 -26.79
CA ALA A 258 -4.55 10.40 -26.59
C ALA A 258 -4.20 10.66 -25.11
N GLY A 259 -5.07 10.27 -24.18
CA GLY A 259 -4.81 10.37 -22.74
C GLY A 259 -3.62 9.55 -22.30
N LYS A 260 -3.40 8.36 -22.88
CA LYS A 260 -2.25 7.52 -22.62
C LYS A 260 -0.94 8.17 -23.07
N LEU A 261 -0.89 8.72 -24.27
CA LEU A 261 0.29 9.44 -24.79
C LEU A 261 0.65 10.64 -23.89
N LEU A 262 -0.36 11.43 -23.49
CA LEU A 262 -0.17 12.54 -22.57
C LEU A 262 0.36 12.05 -21.20
N ALA A 263 -0.23 10.98 -20.67
CA ALA A 263 0.20 10.37 -19.40
C ALA A 263 1.66 9.89 -19.47
N GLU A 264 2.06 9.27 -20.58
CA GLU A 264 3.43 8.83 -20.81
C GLU A 264 4.42 10.02 -20.83
N ALA A 265 4.08 11.11 -21.51
CA ALA A 265 4.88 12.34 -21.51
C ALA A 265 5.00 12.98 -20.12
N LEU A 266 3.94 12.88 -19.31
CA LEU A 266 3.89 13.46 -17.97
C LEU A 266 4.47 12.55 -16.86
N ASN A 267 4.83 11.32 -17.16
CA ASN A 267 5.37 10.39 -16.14
C ASN A 267 6.64 10.91 -15.48
N LEU A 268 7.59 11.46 -16.24
CA LEU A 268 8.83 12.00 -15.67
C LEU A 268 8.59 13.27 -14.83
N PRO A 269 7.88 14.30 -15.31
CA PRO A 269 7.52 15.45 -14.48
C PRO A 269 6.74 15.06 -13.21
N ALA A 270 5.75 14.18 -13.33
CA ALA A 270 4.96 13.71 -12.18
C ALA A 270 5.84 13.02 -11.13
N ARG A 271 6.79 12.20 -11.58
CA ARG A 271 7.75 11.53 -10.69
C ARG A 271 8.63 12.55 -9.96
N LEU A 272 9.17 13.54 -10.66
CA LEU A 272 10.04 14.56 -10.07
C LEU A 272 9.30 15.44 -9.05
N LEU A 273 8.01 15.69 -9.29
CA LEU A 273 7.17 16.53 -8.42
C LEU A 273 6.41 15.74 -7.34
N GLY A 274 6.62 14.42 -7.21
CA GLY A 274 5.88 13.59 -6.26
C GLY A 274 4.38 13.46 -6.61
N ARG A 275 4.02 13.57 -7.91
CA ARG A 275 2.63 13.61 -8.41
C ARG A 275 2.24 12.36 -9.21
N GLY A 276 3.04 11.30 -9.20
CA GLY A 276 2.69 10.00 -9.79
C GLY A 276 1.55 9.33 -9.03
N HIS A 277 0.84 8.43 -9.71
CA HIS A 277 -0.34 7.71 -9.22
C HIS A 277 -0.02 6.78 -8.05
N ASP A 278 1.04 5.98 -8.18
CA ASP A 278 1.49 5.07 -7.13
C ASP A 278 2.59 5.76 -6.30
N MET A 279 2.65 5.40 -5.05
CA MET A 279 3.68 5.84 -4.11
C MET A 279 4.42 4.62 -3.55
N LEU A 280 5.75 4.71 -3.49
CA LEU A 280 6.64 3.71 -2.93
C LEU A 280 7.57 4.39 -1.94
N ALA A 281 7.37 4.15 -0.65
CA ALA A 281 8.15 4.73 0.43
C ALA A 281 9.22 3.74 0.91
N TRP A 282 10.47 4.17 0.88
CA TRP A 282 11.65 3.47 1.39
C TRP A 282 12.00 4.06 2.74
N LEU A 283 11.79 3.28 3.78
CA LEU A 283 11.98 3.70 5.17
C LEU A 283 13.11 2.88 5.78
N ARG A 284 13.93 3.52 6.62
CA ARG A 284 15.02 2.85 7.33
C ARG A 284 14.82 2.92 8.83
N LYS A 285 14.95 1.80 9.51
CA LYS A 285 15.12 1.80 10.96
C LYS A 285 16.50 2.40 11.30
N PRO A 286 16.60 3.43 12.12
CA PRO A 286 17.89 3.96 12.56
C PRO A 286 18.81 2.86 13.08
N ALA A 287 20.13 3.05 12.92
CA ALA A 287 21.13 2.09 13.38
C ALA A 287 21.28 2.07 14.93
N GLN A 288 20.78 3.14 15.58
CA GLN A 288 20.75 3.27 17.05
C GLN A 288 19.35 3.66 17.51
#